data_a21b4ea469634f77babb612b97c1d09a
#
_entry.id   a21b4ea469634f77babb612b97c1d09a
#
_cell.length_a   1.000
_cell.length_b   1.000
_cell.length_c   1.000
_cell.angle_alpha   90.00
_cell.angle_beta   90.00
_cell.angle_gamma   90.00
#
_symmetry.space_group_name_H-M   'P 1'
#
loop_
_entity.id
_entity.type
_entity.pdbx_description
1 polymer ?
#
loop_
_entity_poly.entity_id
_entity_poly.type
_entity_poly.pdbx_seq_one_letter_code
_entity_poly.pdbx_strand_id
1 'polypeptide(L)'
;MLSVPHLDRDFDYLVPAEHSDDAQPGVRVRVRFHGRLVDGFVLERRSDSDHHGKLGWLDRVVSPEPVLTTEIRRLVDAVAARYAGTRQDVLRLAVPARHARVEREITTAPGRPVVAPVDPSGWAAYGRGRQFLAALADSRAARAVWQALPGELWADRFAEAAAQTVRAGRTVLAIVPDQRDLDTLWQAATALVDEHSVVALSAGLGPEARYRRWLAALRGSARLVIGTRSAVFAPLSELGLVMVWADADDSLAEPRAPYPHAREVAMLRAHQARCAALIGGYARTAEAHALVRSGWAHDVVAPRPEVRARSPRVVALDDSGYDDARDPAARTARLPSIALRAARSALQSGAPVLVQVPRRGYIPSLACGRCRAIARCRSCTGPLSLQGAGSPGAVCRWCGRVDPTLRCVRCGSD
;
A
#
# COMPACT_ATOMS: atom_id res chain seq x y z
N MET A 1 12.58 21.26 11.87
CA MET A 1 12.90 20.52 10.60
C MET A 1 12.44 21.34 9.42
N LEU A 2 13.30 21.66 8.48
CA LEU A 2 13.00 22.49 7.31
C LEU A 2 12.72 21.65 6.07
N SER A 3 11.91 22.20 5.16
CA SER A 3 11.62 21.57 3.85
C SER A 3 12.77 21.75 2.85
N VAL A 4 13.99 21.38 3.25
CA VAL A 4 15.21 21.47 2.43
C VAL A 4 15.81 20.06 2.28
N PRO A 5 15.57 19.38 1.15
CA PRO A 5 15.81 17.93 1.01
C PRO A 5 17.25 17.45 1.29
N HIS A 6 18.25 18.28 1.02
CA HIS A 6 19.65 17.93 1.22
C HIS A 6 20.19 18.22 2.64
N LEU A 7 19.34 18.79 3.52
CA LEU A 7 19.71 19.14 4.89
C LEU A 7 18.86 18.34 5.88
N ASP A 8 19.29 17.11 6.17
CA ASP A 8 18.59 16.24 7.12
C ASP A 8 19.11 16.46 8.56
N ARG A 9 18.99 17.71 9.02
CA ARG A 9 19.29 18.12 10.40
C ARG A 9 18.29 19.12 10.91
N ASP A 10 18.27 19.29 12.23
CA ASP A 10 17.43 20.27 12.89
C ASP A 10 18.13 21.63 12.97
N PHE A 11 17.36 22.69 13.03
CA PHE A 11 17.85 24.07 13.10
C PHE A 11 17.10 24.82 14.20
N ASP A 12 17.82 25.63 14.97
CA ASP A 12 17.28 26.42 16.06
C ASP A 12 16.91 27.82 15.58
N TYR A 13 15.76 28.31 16.06
CA TYR A 13 15.23 29.66 15.79
C TYR A 13 14.65 30.24 17.06
N LEU A 14 14.79 31.55 17.22
CA LEU A 14 14.10 32.31 18.26
C LEU A 14 12.63 32.44 17.89
N VAL A 15 11.76 32.31 18.88
CA VAL A 15 10.31 32.46 18.70
C VAL A 15 9.90 33.84 19.24
N PRO A 16 9.34 34.73 18.41
CA PRO A 16 8.79 35.99 18.87
C PRO A 16 7.70 35.81 19.95
N ALA A 17 7.61 36.72 20.89
CA ALA A 17 6.62 36.63 21.98
C ALA A 17 5.18 36.46 21.45
N GLU A 18 4.85 37.17 20.37
CA GLU A 18 3.54 37.15 19.70
C GLU A 18 3.19 35.74 19.11
N HIS A 19 4.18 34.90 18.87
CA HIS A 19 3.99 33.54 18.34
C HIS A 19 4.21 32.45 19.40
N SER A 20 4.47 32.83 20.65
CA SER A 20 4.86 31.86 21.69
C SER A 20 3.82 30.78 21.94
N ASP A 21 2.55 31.16 21.98
CA ASP A 21 1.46 30.23 22.25
C ASP A 21 1.16 29.31 21.07
N ASP A 22 1.28 29.84 19.85
CA ASP A 22 0.99 29.08 18.61
C ASP A 22 2.16 28.21 18.12
N ALA A 23 3.40 28.56 18.44
CA ALA A 23 4.60 27.86 17.97
C ALA A 23 4.87 26.58 18.79
N GLN A 24 3.89 25.70 18.89
CA GLN A 24 3.99 24.43 19.62
C GLN A 24 4.58 23.30 18.76
N PRO A 25 5.14 22.23 19.37
CA PRO A 25 5.64 21.08 18.62
C PRO A 25 4.58 20.51 17.68
N GLY A 26 4.99 20.23 16.43
CA GLY A 26 4.12 19.69 15.39
C GLY A 26 3.46 20.71 14.48
N VAL A 27 3.48 22.00 14.81
CA VAL A 27 2.88 23.04 13.98
C VAL A 27 3.74 23.38 12.76
N ARG A 28 3.09 23.82 11.69
CA ARG A 28 3.75 24.35 10.49
C ARG A 28 4.24 25.76 10.70
N VAL A 29 5.48 26.00 10.36
CA VAL A 29 6.11 27.33 10.48
C VAL A 29 6.79 27.73 9.18
N ARG A 30 7.08 29.01 9.08
CA ARG A 30 7.93 29.58 8.04
C ARG A 30 9.11 30.31 8.68
N VAL A 31 10.28 30.07 8.14
CA VAL A 31 11.53 30.65 8.64
C VAL A 31 12.34 31.20 7.48
N ARG A 32 13.23 32.15 7.77
CA ARG A 32 14.21 32.62 6.80
C ARG A 32 15.48 31.79 6.89
N PHE A 33 15.82 31.10 5.81
CA PHE A 33 17.00 30.25 5.71
C PHE A 33 17.82 30.68 4.49
N HIS A 34 19.09 31.10 4.70
CA HIS A 34 19.95 31.65 3.64
C HIS A 34 19.24 32.70 2.77
N GLY A 35 18.54 33.66 3.40
CA GLY A 35 17.82 34.74 2.71
C GLY A 35 16.48 34.37 2.10
N ARG A 36 16.10 33.08 2.05
CA ARG A 36 14.84 32.58 1.47
C ARG A 36 13.87 32.17 2.58
N LEU A 37 12.59 32.40 2.33
CA LEU A 37 11.52 31.85 3.19
C LEU A 37 11.33 30.35 2.89
N VAL A 38 11.42 29.53 3.91
CA VAL A 38 11.32 28.08 3.84
C VAL A 38 10.27 27.59 4.83
N ASP A 39 9.45 26.66 4.40
CA ASP A 39 8.47 26.01 5.28
C ASP A 39 9.17 24.95 6.15
N GLY A 40 8.62 24.70 7.32
CA GLY A 40 9.13 23.72 8.26
C GLY A 40 8.11 23.33 9.31
N PHE A 41 8.57 22.52 10.26
CA PHE A 41 7.79 22.12 11.43
C PHE A 41 8.57 22.39 12.69
N VAL A 42 7.89 22.86 13.73
CA VAL A 42 8.46 22.91 15.08
C VAL A 42 8.59 21.47 15.58
N LEU A 43 9.77 21.05 16.00
CA LEU A 43 9.99 19.72 16.55
C LEU A 43 9.88 19.74 18.08
N GLU A 44 10.45 20.75 18.70
CA GLU A 44 10.41 20.97 20.16
C GLU A 44 10.61 22.44 20.51
N ARG A 45 10.26 22.82 21.73
CA ARG A 45 10.55 24.12 22.36
C ARG A 45 11.64 23.90 23.40
N ARG A 46 12.69 24.72 23.32
CA ARG A 46 13.83 24.67 24.25
C ARG A 46 14.09 26.06 24.85
N SER A 47 14.67 26.09 26.02
CA SER A 47 15.13 27.33 26.68
C SER A 47 16.51 27.79 26.20
N ASP A 48 17.30 26.84 25.66
CA ASP A 48 18.68 27.02 25.25
C ASP A 48 18.95 26.43 23.88
N SER A 49 20.12 26.73 23.31
CA SER A 49 20.56 26.20 22.02
C SER A 49 22.06 25.94 22.06
N ASP A 50 22.48 24.81 21.49
CA ASP A 50 23.87 24.47 21.30
C ASP A 50 24.52 25.21 20.11
N HIS A 51 23.77 26.07 19.40
CA HIS A 51 24.27 26.83 18.28
C HIS A 51 25.04 28.08 18.77
N HIS A 52 26.34 28.12 18.49
CA HIS A 52 27.21 29.22 18.91
C HIS A 52 27.07 30.52 18.10
N GLY A 53 26.31 30.49 16.98
CA GLY A 53 26.09 31.66 16.14
C GLY A 53 24.82 32.44 16.51
N LYS A 54 24.58 33.57 15.81
CA LYS A 54 23.33 34.31 15.94
C LYS A 54 22.15 33.49 15.43
N LEU A 55 21.18 33.27 16.30
CA LEU A 55 19.92 32.60 15.91
C LEU A 55 19.05 33.57 15.10
N GLY A 56 18.43 33.01 14.03
CA GLY A 56 17.38 33.70 13.29
C GLY A 56 16.04 33.65 14.02
N TRP A 57 15.16 34.55 13.64
CA TRP A 57 13.79 34.56 14.17
C TRP A 57 12.85 33.72 13.32
N LEU A 58 11.87 33.08 13.97
CA LEU A 58 10.70 32.51 13.30
C LEU A 58 9.97 33.63 12.54
N ASP A 59 9.70 33.44 11.25
CA ASP A 59 8.98 34.43 10.43
C ASP A 59 7.49 34.44 10.79
N ARG A 60 6.88 33.27 10.84
CA ARG A 60 5.48 33.10 11.29
C ARG A 60 5.10 31.68 11.57
N VAL A 61 4.08 31.47 12.37
CA VAL A 61 3.30 30.22 12.45
C VAL A 61 2.31 30.24 11.30
N VAL A 62 2.37 29.18 10.44
CA VAL A 62 1.48 29.03 9.27
C VAL A 62 0.08 28.59 9.70
N SER A 63 0.04 27.77 10.74
CA SER A 63 -1.17 27.27 11.39
C SER A 63 -0.84 26.78 12.79
N PRO A 64 -1.68 27.09 13.79
CA PRO A 64 -1.48 26.60 15.16
C PRO A 64 -1.82 25.12 15.33
N GLU A 65 -2.37 24.45 14.30
CA GLU A 65 -2.72 23.02 14.38
C GLU A 65 -1.48 22.14 14.34
N PRO A 66 -1.24 21.25 15.33
CA PRO A 66 -0.08 20.38 15.38
C PRO A 66 -0.26 19.17 14.45
N VAL A 67 -0.01 19.38 13.16
CA VAL A 67 -0.22 18.38 12.09
C VAL A 67 0.88 17.30 12.04
N LEU A 68 2.05 17.54 12.61
CA LEU A 68 3.09 16.53 12.78
C LEU A 68 3.08 16.03 14.22
N THR A 69 2.23 15.02 14.49
CA THR A 69 2.15 14.44 15.83
C THR A 69 3.46 13.76 16.22
N THR A 70 3.68 13.60 17.53
CA THR A 70 4.87 12.90 18.06
C THR A 70 5.00 11.49 17.52
N GLU A 71 3.89 10.76 17.37
CA GLU A 71 3.86 9.40 16.84
C GLU A 71 4.28 9.38 15.37
N ILE A 72 3.74 10.30 14.56
CA ILE A 72 4.10 10.39 13.13
C ILE A 72 5.54 10.85 12.98
N ARG A 73 6.04 11.77 13.80
CA ARG A 73 7.45 12.16 13.81
C ARG A 73 8.36 10.96 14.06
N ARG A 74 8.08 10.18 15.11
CA ARG A 74 8.85 8.96 15.43
C ARG A 74 8.80 7.94 14.29
N LEU A 75 7.65 7.81 13.62
CA LEU A 75 7.51 6.93 12.48
C LEU A 75 8.34 7.43 11.29
N VAL A 76 8.34 8.72 11.01
CA VAL A 76 9.17 9.36 9.97
C VAL A 76 10.65 9.09 10.21
N ASP A 77 11.12 9.29 11.46
CA ASP A 77 12.51 9.05 11.84
C ASP A 77 12.89 7.56 11.65
N ALA A 78 12.02 6.64 12.08
CA ALA A 78 12.26 5.21 11.97
C ALA A 78 12.27 4.71 10.51
N VAL A 79 11.38 5.23 9.66
CA VAL A 79 11.33 4.89 8.23
C VAL A 79 12.56 5.47 7.51
N ALA A 80 12.93 6.72 7.78
CA ALA A 80 14.14 7.32 7.20
C ALA A 80 15.39 6.52 7.55
N ALA A 81 15.56 6.13 8.82
CA ALA A 81 16.68 5.31 9.27
C ALA A 81 16.70 3.93 8.61
N ARG A 82 15.54 3.25 8.53
CA ARG A 82 15.44 1.89 7.96
C ARG A 82 15.75 1.85 6.46
N TYR A 83 15.38 2.89 5.73
CA TYR A 83 15.55 2.97 4.28
C TYR A 83 16.74 3.83 3.85
N ALA A 84 17.60 4.23 4.78
CA ALA A 84 18.74 5.13 4.53
C ALA A 84 18.33 6.38 3.73
N GLY A 85 17.14 6.89 4.01
CA GLY A 85 16.57 8.07 3.36
C GLY A 85 16.62 9.30 4.26
N THR A 86 16.16 10.45 3.75
CA THR A 86 16.03 11.64 4.56
C THR A 86 14.65 11.70 5.23
N ARG A 87 14.59 12.33 6.42
CA ARG A 87 13.31 12.59 7.11
C ARG A 87 12.35 13.41 6.23
N GLN A 88 12.90 14.31 5.43
CA GLN A 88 12.12 15.16 4.53
C GLN A 88 11.43 14.35 3.42
N ASP A 89 12.10 13.34 2.88
CA ASP A 89 11.53 12.45 1.87
C ASP A 89 10.35 11.63 2.42
N VAL A 90 10.45 11.19 3.67
CA VAL A 90 9.35 10.48 4.34
C VAL A 90 8.23 11.44 4.76
N LEU A 91 8.56 12.61 5.28
CA LEU A 91 7.59 13.59 5.75
C LEU A 91 6.61 14.05 4.66
N ARG A 92 7.08 14.22 3.43
CA ARG A 92 6.20 14.56 2.29
C ARG A 92 5.16 13.46 1.98
N LEU A 93 5.42 12.21 2.39
CA LEU A 93 4.47 11.11 2.27
C LEU A 93 3.49 11.11 3.44
N ALA A 94 3.95 11.53 4.63
CA ALA A 94 3.21 11.45 5.87
C ALA A 94 2.22 12.61 6.07
N VAL A 95 2.62 13.84 5.71
CA VAL A 95 1.82 15.05 5.97
C VAL A 95 1.43 15.69 4.63
N PRO A 96 0.16 15.67 4.24
CA PRO A 96 -0.30 16.25 2.97
C PRO A 96 -0.13 17.77 2.95
N ALA A 97 -0.14 18.34 1.73
CA ALA A 97 -0.12 19.78 1.55
C ALA A 97 -1.32 20.43 2.28
N ARG A 98 -1.06 21.57 2.93
CA ARG A 98 -2.08 22.32 3.68
C ARG A 98 -3.16 22.86 2.76
N HIS A 99 -4.41 22.75 3.19
CA HIS A 99 -5.55 23.43 2.58
C HIS A 99 -6.21 24.34 3.63
N ALA A 100 -5.89 25.63 3.59
CA ALA A 100 -6.24 26.61 4.64
C ALA A 100 -7.75 26.75 4.90
N ARG A 101 -8.59 26.58 3.86
CA ARG A 101 -10.06 26.61 4.01
C ARG A 101 -10.56 25.42 4.83
N VAL A 102 -10.09 24.23 4.50
CA VAL A 102 -10.47 22.97 5.18
C VAL A 102 -10.02 22.99 6.63
N GLU A 103 -8.84 23.52 6.92
CA GLU A 103 -8.30 23.58 8.27
C GLU A 103 -9.16 24.42 9.22
N ARG A 104 -9.84 25.44 8.68
CA ARG A 104 -10.79 26.29 9.44
C ARG A 104 -12.17 25.66 9.64
N GLU A 105 -12.46 24.53 8.97
CA GLU A 105 -13.72 23.81 9.17
C GLU A 105 -13.75 23.24 10.59
N ILE A 106 -14.85 23.49 11.30
CA ILE A 106 -15.06 22.96 12.65
C ILE A 106 -15.33 21.47 12.51
N THR A 107 -14.50 20.66 13.14
CA THR A 107 -14.75 19.22 13.25
C THR A 107 -15.50 18.96 14.54
N THR A 108 -16.72 18.47 14.46
CA THR A 108 -17.45 18.03 15.64
C THR A 108 -16.76 16.79 16.20
N ALA A 109 -16.45 16.77 17.48
CA ALA A 109 -15.93 15.57 18.13
C ALA A 109 -16.97 14.45 17.98
N PRO A 110 -16.60 13.28 17.41
CA PRO A 110 -17.54 12.21 17.22
C PRO A 110 -17.96 11.65 18.58
N GLY A 111 -19.23 11.31 18.71
CA GLY A 111 -19.70 10.46 19.76
C GLY A 111 -19.04 9.06 19.72
N ARG A 112 -19.40 8.21 20.65
CA ARG A 112 -18.97 6.81 20.58
C ARG A 112 -19.57 6.17 19.30
N PRO A 113 -18.77 5.54 18.43
CA PRO A 113 -19.28 4.98 17.18
C PRO A 113 -20.25 3.83 17.47
N VAL A 114 -21.28 3.73 16.64
CA VAL A 114 -22.17 2.57 16.63
C VAL A 114 -21.47 1.44 15.88
N VAL A 115 -21.31 0.29 16.55
CA VAL A 115 -20.64 -0.87 15.97
C VAL A 115 -21.52 -2.10 16.12
N ALA A 116 -21.85 -2.75 15.00
CA ALA A 116 -22.64 -3.98 14.99
C ALA A 116 -21.90 -5.15 15.69
N PRO A 117 -22.61 -6.12 16.26
CA PRO A 117 -22.02 -7.34 16.76
C PRO A 117 -21.22 -8.08 15.69
N VAL A 118 -20.04 -8.58 16.06
CA VAL A 118 -19.19 -9.38 15.16
C VAL A 118 -19.46 -10.87 15.41
N ASP A 119 -19.79 -11.59 14.35
CA ASP A 119 -19.87 -13.06 14.38
C ASP A 119 -18.46 -13.66 14.14
N PRO A 120 -17.90 -14.37 15.13
CA PRO A 120 -16.58 -14.99 14.99
C PRO A 120 -16.58 -16.27 14.14
N SER A 121 -17.73 -16.73 13.62
CA SER A 121 -17.86 -18.00 12.91
C SER A 121 -16.99 -18.07 11.66
N GLY A 122 -16.84 -16.96 10.91
CA GLY A 122 -15.97 -16.87 9.75
C GLY A 122 -14.48 -17.11 10.04
N TRP A 123 -14.06 -16.89 11.28
CA TRP A 123 -12.67 -17.16 11.71
C TRP A 123 -12.46 -18.59 12.24
N ALA A 124 -13.54 -19.37 12.37
CA ALA A 124 -13.45 -20.73 12.95
C ALA A 124 -12.68 -21.72 12.08
N ALA A 125 -12.67 -21.50 10.76
CA ALA A 125 -11.90 -22.32 9.82
C ALA A 125 -10.37 -22.14 9.96
N TYR A 126 -9.93 -21.06 10.59
CA TYR A 126 -8.52 -20.72 10.75
C TYR A 126 -8.01 -21.06 12.14
N GLY A 127 -6.91 -21.78 12.22
CA GLY A 127 -6.21 -21.98 13.48
C GLY A 127 -5.86 -20.64 14.13
N ARG A 128 -6.17 -20.45 15.42
CA ARG A 128 -6.00 -19.20 16.15
C ARG A 128 -6.85 -18.01 15.68
N GLY A 129 -7.74 -18.16 14.68
CA GLY A 129 -8.56 -17.05 14.17
C GLY A 129 -9.46 -16.45 15.25
N ARG A 130 -10.22 -17.29 15.98
CA ARG A 130 -11.06 -16.83 17.10
C ARG A 130 -10.26 -16.20 18.23
N GLN A 131 -9.06 -16.75 18.54
CA GLN A 131 -8.18 -16.20 19.57
C GLN A 131 -7.63 -14.83 19.17
N PHE A 132 -7.36 -14.62 17.86
CA PHE A 132 -6.96 -13.31 17.35
C PHE A 132 -8.07 -12.27 17.53
N LEU A 133 -9.33 -12.59 17.16
CA LEU A 133 -10.47 -11.69 17.42
C LEU A 133 -10.66 -11.39 18.90
N ALA A 134 -10.57 -12.40 19.77
CA ALA A 134 -10.67 -12.22 21.22
C ALA A 134 -9.56 -11.29 21.73
N ALA A 135 -8.33 -11.43 21.21
CA ALA A 135 -7.23 -10.55 21.57
C ALA A 135 -7.48 -9.08 21.17
N LEU A 136 -8.16 -8.83 20.02
CA LEU A 136 -8.56 -7.48 19.62
C LEU A 136 -9.63 -6.89 20.56
N ALA A 137 -10.60 -7.71 20.99
CA ALA A 137 -11.61 -7.31 21.98
C ALA A 137 -10.99 -6.86 23.30
N ASP A 138 -9.93 -7.56 23.72
CA ASP A 138 -9.18 -7.26 24.94
C ASP A 138 -8.12 -6.17 24.73
N SER A 139 -8.06 -5.51 23.59
CA SER A 139 -7.03 -4.53 23.20
C SER A 139 -5.59 -5.05 23.36
N ARG A 140 -5.38 -6.36 23.20
CA ARG A 140 -4.04 -6.97 23.27
C ARG A 140 -3.30 -6.79 21.92
N ALA A 141 -2.01 -6.53 21.98
CA ALA A 141 -1.13 -6.32 20.82
C ALA A 141 -0.83 -7.65 20.08
N ALA A 142 -1.86 -8.36 19.63
CA ALA A 142 -1.74 -9.60 18.88
C ALA A 142 -1.30 -9.32 17.44
N ARG A 143 -0.31 -10.09 16.95
CA ARG A 143 0.21 -9.95 15.58
C ARG A 143 -0.03 -11.23 14.82
N ALA A 144 -0.64 -11.13 13.64
CA ALA A 144 -1.05 -12.29 12.85
C ALA A 144 -0.66 -12.13 11.38
N VAL A 145 -0.26 -13.24 10.78
CA VAL A 145 -0.20 -13.43 9.34
C VAL A 145 -1.33 -14.38 8.97
N TRP A 146 -2.30 -13.85 8.23
CA TRP A 146 -3.49 -14.59 7.82
C TRP A 146 -3.43 -14.96 6.35
N GLN A 147 -3.54 -16.25 6.06
CA GLN A 147 -3.73 -16.74 4.69
C GLN A 147 -5.19 -17.08 4.48
N ALA A 148 -5.87 -16.28 3.66
CA ALA A 148 -7.27 -16.47 3.33
C ALA A 148 -7.48 -17.77 2.53
N LEU A 149 -8.58 -18.46 2.83
CA LEU A 149 -9.02 -19.62 2.06
C LEU A 149 -9.43 -19.21 0.64
N PRO A 150 -9.27 -20.07 -0.35
CA PRO A 150 -9.84 -19.85 -1.68
C PRO A 150 -11.34 -19.57 -1.59
N GLY A 151 -11.79 -18.50 -2.27
CA GLY A 151 -13.19 -18.04 -2.23
C GLY A 151 -13.60 -17.32 -0.95
N GLU A 152 -12.69 -17.04 -0.02
CA GLU A 152 -12.98 -16.23 1.17
C GLU A 152 -13.30 -14.78 0.78
N LEU A 153 -14.33 -14.23 1.39
CA LEU A 153 -14.62 -12.80 1.32
C LEU A 153 -13.71 -12.06 2.30
N TRP A 154 -12.49 -11.79 1.87
CA TRP A 154 -11.43 -11.25 2.72
C TRP A 154 -11.82 -9.93 3.41
N ALA A 155 -12.60 -9.11 2.72
CA ALA A 155 -13.02 -7.81 3.24
C ALA A 155 -13.91 -7.97 4.49
N ASP A 156 -14.75 -9.01 4.55
CA ASP A 156 -15.57 -9.30 5.73
C ASP A 156 -14.68 -9.61 6.94
N ARG A 157 -13.64 -10.42 6.75
CA ARG A 157 -12.69 -10.75 7.84
C ARG A 157 -11.94 -9.51 8.33
N PHE A 158 -11.54 -8.63 7.42
CA PHE A 158 -10.91 -7.35 7.78
C PHE A 158 -11.90 -6.42 8.49
N ALA A 159 -13.13 -6.31 8.00
CA ALA A 159 -14.19 -5.51 8.61
C ALA A 159 -14.53 -6.00 10.02
N GLU A 160 -14.61 -7.32 10.25
CA GLU A 160 -14.84 -7.91 11.56
C GLU A 160 -13.70 -7.61 12.54
N ALA A 161 -12.45 -7.74 12.11
CA ALA A 161 -11.30 -7.38 12.93
C ALA A 161 -11.30 -5.87 13.27
N ALA A 162 -11.63 -5.02 12.30
CA ALA A 162 -11.77 -3.58 12.50
C ALA A 162 -12.89 -3.26 13.48
N ALA A 163 -14.09 -3.81 13.27
CA ALA A 163 -15.26 -3.59 14.12
C ALA A 163 -14.99 -4.02 15.58
N GLN A 164 -14.34 -5.16 15.76
CA GLN A 164 -13.98 -5.65 17.10
C GLN A 164 -13.04 -4.69 17.83
N THR A 165 -12.04 -4.13 17.10
CA THR A 165 -11.08 -3.16 17.64
C THR A 165 -11.76 -1.80 17.95
N VAL A 166 -12.62 -1.32 17.04
CA VAL A 166 -13.37 -0.06 17.24
C VAL A 166 -14.33 -0.18 18.43
N ARG A 167 -14.97 -1.33 18.59
CA ARG A 167 -15.84 -1.63 19.75
C ARG A 167 -15.07 -1.57 21.07
N ALA A 168 -13.81 -2.02 21.08
CA ALA A 168 -12.90 -1.91 22.21
C ALA A 168 -12.40 -0.48 22.49
N GLY A 169 -12.91 0.52 21.74
CA GLY A 169 -12.57 1.94 21.92
C GLY A 169 -11.28 2.38 21.24
N ARG A 170 -10.66 1.51 20.42
CA ARG A 170 -9.39 1.79 19.74
C ARG A 170 -9.62 2.17 18.26
N THR A 171 -8.62 2.80 17.64
CA THR A 171 -8.67 3.14 16.22
C THR A 171 -7.97 2.08 15.36
N VAL A 172 -8.35 2.04 14.08
CA VAL A 172 -7.89 1.04 13.12
C VAL A 172 -7.36 1.70 11.86
N LEU A 173 -6.24 1.18 11.35
CA LEU A 173 -5.67 1.52 10.06
C LEU A 173 -5.64 0.29 9.17
N ALA A 174 -6.33 0.34 8.04
CA ALA A 174 -6.34 -0.72 7.02
C ALA A 174 -5.72 -0.22 5.71
N ILE A 175 -4.70 -0.92 5.24
CA ILE A 175 -3.98 -0.59 4.01
C ILE A 175 -4.29 -1.66 2.96
N VAL A 176 -4.69 -1.19 1.79
CA VAL A 176 -5.05 -2.02 0.63
C VAL A 176 -4.30 -1.54 -0.62
N PRO A 177 -4.08 -2.41 -1.62
CA PRO A 177 -3.31 -2.09 -2.83
C PRO A 177 -3.90 -0.95 -3.65
N ASP A 178 -5.18 -1.03 -3.96
CA ASP A 178 -5.82 -0.17 -4.95
C ASP A 178 -7.22 0.33 -4.53
N GLN A 179 -7.87 1.08 -5.43
CA GLN A 179 -9.20 1.65 -5.19
C GLN A 179 -10.29 0.58 -5.13
N ARG A 180 -10.17 -0.52 -5.90
CA ARG A 180 -11.18 -1.60 -5.91
C ARG A 180 -11.20 -2.31 -4.56
N ASP A 181 -10.03 -2.65 -4.04
CA ASP A 181 -9.90 -3.25 -2.71
C ASP A 181 -10.37 -2.31 -1.62
N LEU A 182 -10.10 -0.99 -1.77
CA LEU A 182 -10.58 0.03 -0.86
C LEU A 182 -12.12 0.06 -0.85
N ASP A 183 -12.76 0.10 -2.02
CA ASP A 183 -14.22 0.14 -2.14
C ASP A 183 -14.85 -1.14 -1.59
N THR A 184 -14.23 -2.30 -1.84
CA THR A 184 -14.68 -3.59 -1.30
C THR A 184 -14.63 -3.62 0.23
N LEU A 185 -13.51 -3.18 0.82
CA LEU A 185 -13.38 -3.12 2.27
C LEU A 185 -14.27 -2.03 2.89
N TRP A 186 -14.45 -0.91 2.19
CA TRP A 186 -15.36 0.14 2.63
C TRP A 186 -16.79 -0.38 2.80
N GLN A 187 -17.31 -1.09 1.81
CA GLN A 187 -18.66 -1.67 1.87
C GLN A 187 -18.81 -2.66 3.04
N ALA A 188 -17.84 -3.55 3.22
CA ALA A 188 -17.86 -4.51 4.33
C ALA A 188 -17.73 -3.81 5.70
N ALA A 189 -16.87 -2.80 5.79
CA ALA A 189 -16.63 -2.09 7.04
C ALA A 189 -17.82 -1.21 7.48
N THR A 190 -18.47 -0.51 6.54
CA THR A 190 -19.62 0.35 6.83
C THR A 190 -20.89 -0.44 7.13
N ALA A 191 -20.93 -1.73 6.82
CA ALA A 191 -21.97 -2.63 7.29
C ALA A 191 -21.86 -2.94 8.81
N LEU A 192 -20.66 -2.79 9.40
CA LEU A 192 -20.40 -3.10 10.79
C LEU A 192 -20.07 -1.88 11.67
N VAL A 193 -19.48 -0.85 11.10
CA VAL A 193 -19.07 0.38 11.77
C VAL A 193 -19.78 1.56 11.17
N ASP A 194 -20.30 2.45 11.99
CA ASP A 194 -20.95 3.70 11.56
C ASP A 194 -20.10 4.43 10.50
N GLU A 195 -20.69 4.72 9.35
CA GLU A 195 -20.04 5.33 8.19
C GLU A 195 -19.34 6.65 8.53
N HIS A 196 -19.90 7.46 9.42
CA HIS A 196 -19.31 8.73 9.85
C HIS A 196 -17.99 8.55 10.61
N SER A 197 -17.74 7.37 11.14
CA SER A 197 -16.49 6.99 11.84
C SER A 197 -15.46 6.34 10.90
N VAL A 198 -15.81 6.10 9.63
CA VAL A 198 -14.91 5.49 8.64
C VAL A 198 -14.42 6.52 7.65
N VAL A 199 -13.13 6.54 7.37
CA VAL A 199 -12.49 7.47 6.44
C VAL A 199 -11.69 6.72 5.38
N ALA A 200 -11.93 7.05 4.12
CA ALA A 200 -11.15 6.52 2.99
C ALA A 200 -10.05 7.50 2.58
N LEU A 201 -8.79 7.05 2.50
CA LEU A 201 -7.64 7.82 2.03
C LEU A 201 -7.00 7.16 0.83
N SER A 202 -7.20 7.72 -0.36
CA SER A 202 -6.60 7.23 -1.60
C SER A 202 -5.93 8.33 -2.41
N ALA A 203 -5.09 7.93 -3.38
CA ALA A 203 -4.40 8.85 -4.27
C ALA A 203 -5.33 9.59 -5.24
N GLY A 204 -6.51 9.02 -5.55
CA GLY A 204 -7.51 9.62 -6.45
C GLY A 204 -8.26 10.81 -5.86
N LEU A 205 -8.12 11.08 -4.58
CA LEU A 205 -8.73 12.24 -3.93
C LEU A 205 -8.03 13.53 -4.34
N GLY A 206 -8.82 14.56 -4.68
CA GLY A 206 -8.30 15.90 -4.85
C GLY A 206 -7.67 16.45 -3.53
N PRO A 207 -6.78 17.48 -3.63
CA PRO A 207 -6.05 17.99 -2.46
C PRO A 207 -6.94 18.39 -1.28
N GLU A 208 -8.05 19.03 -1.56
CA GLU A 208 -9.02 19.48 -0.54
C GLU A 208 -9.66 18.30 0.19
N ALA A 209 -10.23 17.34 -0.54
CA ALA A 209 -10.86 16.17 0.05
C ALA A 209 -9.86 15.30 0.81
N ARG A 210 -8.65 15.15 0.27
CA ARG A 210 -7.57 14.41 0.94
C ARG A 210 -7.18 15.06 2.27
N TYR A 211 -7.01 16.39 2.30
CA TYR A 211 -6.64 17.09 3.52
C TYR A 211 -7.76 17.04 4.57
N ARG A 212 -9.04 17.19 4.14
CA ARG A 212 -10.21 17.07 5.03
C ARG A 212 -10.28 15.71 5.71
N ARG A 213 -10.13 14.64 4.94
CA ARG A 213 -10.15 13.26 5.46
C ARG A 213 -8.93 12.96 6.34
N TRP A 214 -7.80 13.50 6.00
CA TRP A 214 -6.59 13.38 6.81
C TRP A 214 -6.74 14.13 8.15
N LEU A 215 -7.32 15.33 8.15
CA LEU A 215 -7.66 16.07 9.37
C LEU A 215 -8.72 15.36 10.22
N ALA A 216 -9.66 14.65 9.61
CA ALA A 216 -10.62 13.84 10.35
C ALA A 216 -9.92 12.74 11.16
N ALA A 217 -8.87 12.12 10.61
CA ALA A 217 -8.03 11.18 11.36
C ALA A 217 -7.24 11.88 12.48
N LEU A 218 -6.63 13.03 12.20
CA LEU A 218 -5.85 13.81 13.17
C LEU A 218 -6.70 14.28 14.35
N ARG A 219 -7.89 14.79 14.06
CA ARG A 219 -8.84 15.38 15.04
C ARG A 219 -9.68 14.32 15.77
N GLY A 220 -9.45 13.04 15.50
CA GLY A 220 -10.09 11.92 16.20
C GLY A 220 -11.53 11.62 15.78
N SER A 221 -12.05 12.24 14.69
CA SER A 221 -13.38 11.92 14.16
C SER A 221 -13.39 10.59 13.39
N ALA A 222 -12.26 10.15 12.83
CA ALA A 222 -12.13 8.84 12.23
C ALA A 222 -11.75 7.78 13.26
N ARG A 223 -12.48 6.67 13.31
CA ARG A 223 -12.16 5.48 14.09
C ARG A 223 -11.53 4.38 13.25
N LEU A 224 -11.89 4.34 11.98
CA LEU A 224 -11.32 3.43 10.98
C LEU A 224 -10.85 4.24 9.78
N VAL A 225 -9.57 4.15 9.45
CA VAL A 225 -9.02 4.67 8.21
C VAL A 225 -8.72 3.49 7.29
N ILE A 226 -9.35 3.48 6.12
CA ILE A 226 -9.05 2.55 5.02
C ILE A 226 -8.33 3.34 3.95
N GLY A 227 -7.19 2.87 3.46
CA GLY A 227 -6.50 3.62 2.43
C GLY A 227 -5.46 2.85 1.65
N THR A 228 -4.98 3.48 0.60
CA THR A 228 -3.88 2.95 -0.18
C THR A 228 -2.53 3.31 0.46
N ARG A 229 -1.43 2.87 -0.11
CA ARG A 229 -0.06 2.97 0.39
C ARG A 229 0.24 4.15 1.33
N SER A 230 -0.02 5.37 0.89
CA SER A 230 0.33 6.57 1.68
C SER A 230 -0.50 6.75 2.95
N ALA A 231 -1.66 6.09 3.06
CA ALA A 231 -2.50 6.14 4.25
C ALA A 231 -1.83 5.48 5.48
N VAL A 232 -0.76 4.72 5.27
CA VAL A 232 0.01 4.12 6.37
C VAL A 232 0.53 5.17 7.37
N PHE A 233 0.64 6.43 6.96
CA PHE A 233 1.03 7.57 7.80
C PHE A 233 -0.17 8.36 8.38
N ALA A 234 -1.42 7.91 8.24
CA ALA A 234 -2.57 8.64 8.77
C ALA A 234 -2.45 8.86 10.30
N PRO A 235 -2.66 10.08 10.82
CA PRO A 235 -2.38 10.43 12.21
C PRO A 235 -3.51 10.00 13.16
N LEU A 236 -3.69 8.69 13.33
CA LEU A 236 -4.65 8.12 14.24
C LEU A 236 -4.09 8.06 15.66
N SER A 237 -4.84 8.61 16.61
CA SER A 237 -4.61 8.42 18.05
C SER A 237 -5.16 7.07 18.51
N GLU A 238 -4.71 6.56 19.67
CA GLU A 238 -5.24 5.33 20.27
C GLU A 238 -5.26 4.12 19.32
N LEU A 239 -4.24 3.98 18.46
CA LEU A 239 -4.15 2.94 17.46
C LEU A 239 -4.15 1.54 18.11
N GLY A 240 -5.17 0.73 17.77
CA GLY A 240 -5.35 -0.62 18.28
C GLY A 240 -5.01 -1.72 17.28
N LEU A 241 -5.14 -1.42 15.97
CA LEU A 241 -4.90 -2.42 14.93
C LEU A 241 -4.38 -1.75 13.64
N VAL A 242 -3.33 -2.33 13.06
CA VAL A 242 -2.87 -2.02 11.71
C VAL A 242 -3.05 -3.26 10.83
N MET A 243 -3.71 -3.10 9.69
CA MET A 243 -3.96 -4.18 8.74
C MET A 243 -3.36 -3.87 7.37
N VAL A 244 -2.82 -4.90 6.72
CA VAL A 244 -2.34 -4.81 5.32
C VAL A 244 -2.90 -6.00 4.56
N TRP A 245 -3.61 -5.72 3.47
CA TRP A 245 -4.12 -6.73 2.56
C TRP A 245 -3.20 -6.88 1.35
N ALA A 246 -3.02 -8.13 0.88
CA ALA A 246 -2.27 -8.50 -0.32
C ALA A 246 -0.87 -7.84 -0.38
N ASP A 247 -0.07 -8.07 0.65
CA ASP A 247 1.24 -7.43 0.86
C ASP A 247 2.28 -7.72 -0.25
N ALA A 248 1.97 -8.63 -1.17
CA ALA A 248 2.75 -8.91 -2.38
C ALA A 248 2.53 -7.90 -3.52
N ASP A 249 1.52 -7.03 -3.42
CA ASP A 249 1.18 -6.13 -4.52
C ASP A 249 2.21 -4.98 -4.63
N ASP A 250 2.75 -4.80 -5.84
CA ASP A 250 3.78 -3.78 -6.13
C ASP A 250 3.30 -2.35 -5.87
N SER A 251 1.98 -2.10 -5.89
CA SER A 251 1.41 -0.78 -5.61
C SER A 251 1.64 -0.32 -4.16
N LEU A 252 1.94 -1.27 -3.25
CA LEU A 252 2.28 -0.99 -1.86
C LEU A 252 3.70 -0.48 -1.67
N ALA A 253 4.57 -0.59 -2.69
CA ALA A 253 5.90 0.00 -2.70
C ALA A 253 5.85 1.46 -3.20
N GLU A 254 6.48 2.39 -2.47
CA GLU A 254 6.58 3.78 -2.91
C GLU A 254 7.57 3.90 -4.08
N PRO A 255 7.18 4.51 -5.23
CA PRO A 255 8.04 4.62 -6.40
C PRO A 255 9.11 5.72 -6.30
N ARG A 256 9.14 6.49 -5.23
CA ARG A 256 10.08 7.59 -5.00
C ARG A 256 10.93 7.31 -3.76
N ALA A 257 12.17 7.82 -3.77
CA ALA A 257 13.04 7.72 -2.61
C ALA A 257 12.32 8.17 -1.31
N PRO A 258 12.54 7.46 -0.22
CA PRO A 258 13.43 6.34 0.02
C PRO A 258 12.81 4.95 -0.30
N TYR A 259 11.74 4.87 -1.11
CA TYR A 259 11.06 3.65 -1.58
C TYR A 259 10.46 2.77 -0.45
N PRO A 260 9.83 3.32 0.57
CA PRO A 260 9.29 2.49 1.64
C PRO A 260 8.12 1.63 1.14
N HIS A 261 8.08 0.38 1.61
CA HIS A 261 6.95 -0.51 1.40
C HIS A 261 5.94 -0.35 2.53
N ALA A 262 4.64 -0.22 2.21
CA ALA A 262 3.60 0.03 3.21
C ALA A 262 3.52 -1.06 4.30
N ARG A 263 3.76 -2.35 3.97
CA ARG A 263 3.86 -3.42 4.98
C ARG A 263 4.94 -3.12 6.01
N GLU A 264 6.15 -2.72 5.58
CA GLU A 264 7.27 -2.43 6.49
C GLU A 264 6.95 -1.23 7.40
N VAL A 265 6.35 -0.19 6.83
CA VAL A 265 5.92 0.98 7.60
C VAL A 265 4.81 0.60 8.59
N ALA A 266 3.85 -0.24 8.18
CA ALA A 266 2.78 -0.75 9.04
C ALA A 266 3.34 -1.55 10.23
N MET A 267 4.36 -2.38 10.00
CA MET A 267 5.03 -3.15 11.06
C MET A 267 5.78 -2.24 12.04
N LEU A 268 6.54 -1.26 11.55
CA LEU A 268 7.20 -0.26 12.39
C LEU A 268 6.17 0.47 13.25
N ARG A 269 5.07 0.88 12.64
CA ARG A 269 3.99 1.58 13.32
C ARG A 269 3.32 0.73 14.39
N ALA A 270 2.99 -0.54 14.07
CA ALA A 270 2.43 -1.47 15.05
C ALA A 270 3.38 -1.73 16.22
N HIS A 271 4.68 -1.77 15.96
CA HIS A 271 5.70 -1.89 17.00
C HIS A 271 5.75 -0.66 17.90
N GLN A 272 5.81 0.55 17.32
CA GLN A 272 5.88 1.81 18.07
C GLN A 272 4.61 2.08 18.88
N ALA A 273 3.44 1.82 18.31
CA ALA A 273 2.14 1.99 18.97
C ALA A 273 1.82 0.85 19.95
N ARG A 274 2.62 -0.23 19.98
CA ARG A 274 2.36 -1.45 20.75
C ARG A 274 0.94 -1.98 20.52
N CYS A 275 0.48 -1.96 19.27
CA CYS A 275 -0.86 -2.39 18.87
C CYS A 275 -0.83 -3.72 18.10
N ALA A 276 -2.02 -4.25 17.84
CA ALA A 276 -2.20 -5.43 17.02
C ALA A 276 -1.85 -5.18 15.55
N ALA A 277 -1.47 -6.25 14.83
CA ALA A 277 -1.18 -6.20 13.40
C ALA A 277 -1.76 -7.43 12.70
N LEU A 278 -2.32 -7.23 11.49
CA LEU A 278 -2.82 -8.29 10.62
C LEU A 278 -2.27 -8.09 9.21
N ILE A 279 -1.47 -9.05 8.74
CA ILE A 279 -1.06 -9.11 7.33
C ILE A 279 -1.84 -10.25 6.69
N GLY A 280 -2.70 -9.92 5.72
CA GLY A 280 -3.60 -10.86 5.07
C GLY A 280 -3.36 -10.97 3.57
N GLY A 281 -3.61 -12.15 3.00
CA GLY A 281 -3.54 -12.39 1.57
C GLY A 281 -3.96 -13.81 1.21
N TYR A 282 -4.29 -14.06 -0.06
CA TYR A 282 -4.55 -15.42 -0.54
C TYR A 282 -3.26 -16.25 -0.67
N ALA A 283 -2.14 -15.59 -0.91
CA ALA A 283 -0.83 -16.21 -0.92
C ALA A 283 0.06 -15.52 0.12
N ARG A 284 0.94 -16.31 0.74
CA ARG A 284 1.90 -15.80 1.72
C ARG A 284 3.17 -15.36 1.03
N THR A 285 3.62 -14.15 1.27
CA THR A 285 4.92 -13.65 0.82
C THR A 285 6.06 -14.26 1.64
N ALA A 286 7.28 -14.20 1.11
CA ALA A 286 8.47 -14.62 1.84
C ALA A 286 8.69 -13.75 3.09
N GLU A 287 8.41 -12.46 2.99
CA GLU A 287 8.52 -11.49 4.08
C GLU A 287 7.48 -11.76 5.19
N ALA A 288 6.22 -11.99 4.82
CA ALA A 288 5.19 -12.38 5.80
C ALA A 288 5.53 -13.74 6.44
N HIS A 289 6.11 -14.67 5.69
CA HIS A 289 6.60 -15.93 6.25
C HIS A 289 7.75 -15.72 7.23
N ALA A 290 8.69 -14.82 6.93
CA ALA A 290 9.79 -14.48 7.84
C ALA A 290 9.30 -13.91 9.18
N LEU A 291 8.19 -13.15 9.19
CA LEU A 291 7.58 -12.66 10.42
C LEU A 291 7.05 -13.80 11.31
N VAL A 292 6.47 -14.84 10.69
CA VAL A 292 6.03 -16.03 11.42
C VAL A 292 7.23 -16.83 11.92
N ARG A 293 8.25 -17.02 11.09
CA ARG A 293 9.46 -17.77 11.44
C ARG A 293 10.27 -17.11 12.55
N SER A 294 10.31 -15.79 12.59
CA SER A 294 10.98 -15.04 13.65
C SER A 294 10.19 -14.96 14.96
N GLY A 295 8.95 -15.46 14.98
CA GLY A 295 8.05 -15.34 16.14
C GLY A 295 7.47 -13.93 16.35
N TRP A 296 7.67 -13.02 15.40
CA TRP A 296 7.09 -11.67 15.47
C TRP A 296 5.57 -11.67 15.32
N ALA A 297 5.03 -12.58 14.49
CA ALA A 297 3.60 -12.78 14.27
C ALA A 297 3.22 -14.25 14.40
N HIS A 298 1.96 -14.49 14.77
CA HIS A 298 1.37 -15.82 14.77
C HIS A 298 0.80 -16.18 13.41
N ASP A 299 0.84 -17.47 13.12
CA ASP A 299 0.26 -18.04 11.91
C ASP A 299 -1.25 -18.23 12.09
N VAL A 300 -2.05 -17.65 11.19
CA VAL A 300 -3.52 -17.77 11.14
C VAL A 300 -3.90 -18.38 9.79
N VAL A 301 -3.89 -19.70 9.73
CA VAL A 301 -4.11 -20.48 8.50
C VAL A 301 -5.14 -21.58 8.75
N ALA A 302 -5.84 -21.96 7.69
CA ALA A 302 -6.71 -23.13 7.71
C ALA A 302 -5.89 -24.43 7.59
N PRO A 303 -6.39 -25.56 8.11
CA PRO A 303 -5.77 -26.85 7.91
C PRO A 303 -5.65 -27.21 6.42
N ARG A 304 -4.56 -27.89 6.05
CA ARG A 304 -4.29 -28.25 4.63
C ARG A 304 -5.42 -29.01 3.95
N PRO A 305 -6.17 -29.94 4.59
CA PRO A 305 -7.33 -30.56 3.97
C PRO A 305 -8.42 -29.57 3.58
N GLU A 306 -8.68 -28.56 4.43
CA GLU A 306 -9.67 -27.51 4.16
C GLU A 306 -9.25 -26.63 2.98
N VAL A 307 -7.96 -26.24 2.92
CA VAL A 307 -7.40 -25.50 1.79
C VAL A 307 -7.56 -26.29 0.49
N ARG A 308 -7.23 -27.59 0.52
CA ARG A 308 -7.36 -28.47 -0.67
C ARG A 308 -8.79 -28.63 -1.13
N ALA A 309 -9.75 -28.76 -0.19
CA ALA A 309 -11.16 -28.92 -0.53
C ALA A 309 -11.75 -27.70 -1.26
N ARG A 310 -11.23 -26.50 -0.93
CA ARG A 310 -11.66 -25.23 -1.56
C ARG A 310 -10.77 -24.77 -2.72
N SER A 311 -9.62 -25.41 -2.93
CA SER A 311 -8.71 -25.04 -4.02
C SER A 311 -9.19 -25.60 -5.35
N PRO A 312 -9.04 -24.86 -6.46
CA PRO A 312 -9.28 -25.39 -7.79
C PRO A 312 -8.29 -26.52 -8.10
N ARG A 313 -8.71 -27.45 -8.95
CA ARG A 313 -7.80 -28.47 -9.47
C ARG A 313 -6.78 -27.84 -10.42
N VAL A 314 -5.52 -27.87 -10.04
CA VAL A 314 -4.41 -27.40 -10.87
C VAL A 314 -3.91 -28.56 -11.73
N VAL A 315 -3.84 -28.34 -13.04
CA VAL A 315 -3.24 -29.29 -14.01
C VAL A 315 -2.05 -28.58 -14.64
N ALA A 316 -0.85 -29.04 -14.34
CA ALA A 316 0.37 -28.58 -14.96
C ALA A 316 0.68 -29.39 -16.23
N LEU A 317 1.35 -28.76 -17.20
CA LEU A 317 1.98 -29.52 -18.31
C LEU A 317 3.14 -30.34 -17.71
N ASP A 318 3.14 -31.63 -17.97
CA ASP A 318 4.16 -32.51 -17.44
C ASP A 318 5.42 -32.45 -18.31
N ASP A 319 6.57 -32.32 -17.68
CA ASP A 319 7.90 -32.37 -18.33
C ASP A 319 8.31 -33.83 -18.70
N SER A 320 7.52 -34.81 -18.32
CA SER A 320 7.80 -36.24 -18.56
C SER A 320 7.74 -36.67 -20.03
N GLY A 321 7.35 -35.76 -20.94
CA GLY A 321 7.20 -36.07 -22.39
C GLY A 321 5.93 -36.85 -22.76
N TYR A 322 5.10 -37.25 -21.78
CA TYR A 322 3.85 -37.99 -22.03
C TYR A 322 2.81 -37.10 -22.75
N ASP A 323 2.77 -35.82 -22.41
CA ASP A 323 1.89 -34.86 -23.08
C ASP A 323 2.43 -34.44 -24.45
N ASP A 324 3.76 -34.42 -24.65
CA ASP A 324 4.39 -34.09 -25.95
C ASP A 324 4.03 -35.13 -27.05
N ALA A 325 3.88 -36.41 -26.70
CA ALA A 325 3.46 -37.42 -27.62
C ALA A 325 2.00 -37.28 -28.08
N ARG A 326 1.15 -36.65 -27.25
CA ARG A 326 -0.28 -36.38 -27.53
C ARG A 326 -0.54 -35.02 -28.14
N ASP A 327 0.34 -34.05 -27.93
CA ASP A 327 0.26 -32.69 -28.43
C ASP A 327 1.65 -32.18 -28.82
N PRO A 328 2.16 -32.53 -30.02
CA PRO A 328 3.47 -32.08 -30.49
C PRO A 328 3.65 -30.55 -30.51
N ALA A 329 2.54 -29.80 -30.52
CA ALA A 329 2.55 -28.33 -30.47
C ALA A 329 2.57 -27.78 -29.04
N ALA A 330 2.45 -28.58 -27.99
CA ALA A 330 2.32 -28.13 -26.59
C ALA A 330 3.44 -27.18 -26.14
N ARG A 331 4.68 -27.45 -26.58
CA ARG A 331 5.86 -26.63 -26.24
C ARG A 331 5.96 -25.33 -27.04
N THR A 332 5.36 -25.25 -28.21
CA THR A 332 5.48 -24.13 -29.15
C THR A 332 4.22 -23.28 -29.22
N ALA A 333 3.08 -23.86 -28.89
CA ALA A 333 1.80 -23.17 -28.86
C ALA A 333 1.71 -22.22 -27.64
N ARG A 334 1.15 -21.02 -27.86
CA ARG A 334 0.88 -20.08 -26.74
C ARG A 334 -0.17 -20.62 -25.77
N LEU A 335 -1.13 -21.38 -26.28
CA LEU A 335 -2.16 -22.07 -25.53
C LEU A 335 -2.08 -23.55 -25.89
N PRO A 336 -1.65 -24.42 -24.97
CA PRO A 336 -1.59 -25.87 -25.19
C PRO A 336 -2.99 -26.44 -25.45
N SER A 337 -3.08 -27.54 -26.21
CA SER A 337 -4.35 -28.16 -26.54
C SER A 337 -5.15 -28.61 -25.32
N ILE A 338 -4.48 -28.96 -24.21
CA ILE A 338 -5.12 -29.27 -22.93
C ILE A 338 -5.87 -28.08 -22.36
N ALA A 339 -5.26 -26.88 -22.39
CA ALA A 339 -5.91 -25.65 -21.94
C ALA A 339 -7.09 -25.27 -22.81
N LEU A 340 -6.97 -25.41 -24.14
CA LEU A 340 -8.08 -25.16 -25.09
C LEU A 340 -9.23 -26.15 -24.89
N ARG A 341 -8.96 -27.42 -24.65
CA ARG A 341 -10.01 -28.42 -24.34
C ARG A 341 -10.73 -28.07 -23.04
N ALA A 342 -9.98 -27.74 -21.98
CA ALA A 342 -10.57 -27.33 -20.70
C ALA A 342 -11.43 -26.09 -20.84
N ALA A 343 -10.95 -25.08 -21.58
CA ALA A 343 -11.69 -23.85 -21.85
C ALA A 343 -12.99 -24.13 -22.63
N ARG A 344 -12.95 -24.95 -23.67
CA ARG A 344 -14.15 -25.32 -24.43
C ARG A 344 -15.16 -26.09 -23.58
N SER A 345 -14.70 -27.05 -22.78
CA SER A 345 -15.57 -27.77 -21.84
C SER A 345 -16.24 -26.86 -20.83
N ALA A 346 -15.50 -25.91 -20.26
CA ALA A 346 -16.05 -24.93 -19.33
C ALA A 346 -17.11 -24.04 -20.00
N LEU A 347 -16.84 -23.52 -21.20
CA LEU A 347 -17.80 -22.71 -21.96
C LEU A 347 -19.06 -23.50 -22.32
N GLN A 348 -18.93 -24.77 -22.71
CA GLN A 348 -20.08 -25.67 -23.00
C GLN A 348 -20.95 -25.88 -21.76
N SER A 349 -20.39 -25.88 -20.57
CA SER A 349 -21.13 -25.97 -19.30
C SER A 349 -21.63 -24.61 -18.79
N GLY A 350 -21.49 -23.52 -19.56
CA GLY A 350 -21.89 -22.17 -19.16
C GLY A 350 -20.97 -21.48 -18.16
N ALA A 351 -19.79 -22.06 -17.87
CA ALA A 351 -18.84 -21.47 -16.95
C ALA A 351 -17.93 -20.44 -17.65
N PRO A 352 -17.59 -19.31 -16.98
CA PRO A 352 -16.66 -18.33 -17.53
C PRO A 352 -15.23 -18.90 -17.59
N VAL A 353 -14.44 -18.44 -18.56
CA VAL A 353 -13.03 -18.80 -18.71
C VAL A 353 -12.16 -17.57 -18.57
N LEU A 354 -11.20 -17.60 -17.63
CA LEU A 354 -10.19 -16.57 -17.44
C LEU A 354 -8.85 -17.04 -17.99
N VAL A 355 -8.27 -16.26 -18.90
CA VAL A 355 -6.90 -16.49 -19.41
C VAL A 355 -5.99 -15.40 -18.86
N GLN A 356 -5.10 -15.78 -17.95
CA GLN A 356 -4.12 -14.86 -17.40
C GLN A 356 -2.85 -14.88 -18.25
N VAL A 357 -2.42 -13.70 -18.69
CA VAL A 357 -1.19 -13.50 -19.46
C VAL A 357 -0.25 -12.54 -18.74
N PRO A 358 1.08 -12.80 -18.73
CA PRO A 358 2.03 -12.03 -17.93
C PRO A 358 2.32 -10.65 -18.49
N ARG A 359 1.90 -10.33 -19.72
CA ARG A 359 2.24 -9.06 -20.38
C ARG A 359 1.09 -8.55 -21.26
N ARG A 360 0.86 -7.24 -21.24
CA ARG A 360 -0.02 -6.56 -22.20
C ARG A 360 0.65 -6.50 -23.58
N GLY A 361 -0.17 -6.58 -24.64
CA GLY A 361 0.24 -6.38 -26.03
C GLY A 361 -0.04 -7.62 -26.88
N TYR A 362 -0.26 -7.35 -28.17
CA TYR A 362 -0.58 -8.40 -29.16
C TYR A 362 0.63 -9.35 -29.36
N ILE A 363 1.81 -8.78 -29.64
CA ILE A 363 3.08 -9.50 -29.70
C ILE A 363 4.16 -8.68 -28.98
N PRO A 364 4.54 -9.05 -27.76
CA PRO A 364 5.43 -8.25 -26.92
C PRO A 364 6.90 -8.28 -27.37
N SER A 365 7.29 -9.28 -28.16
CA SER A 365 8.64 -9.41 -28.72
C SER A 365 8.58 -10.22 -30.02
N LEU A 366 9.29 -9.74 -31.02
CA LEU A 366 9.39 -10.39 -32.33
C LEU A 366 10.69 -11.16 -32.46
N ALA A 367 10.65 -12.29 -33.16
CA ALA A 367 11.81 -13.02 -33.60
C ALA A 367 11.66 -13.42 -35.07
N CYS A 368 12.77 -13.53 -35.77
CA CYS A 368 12.77 -13.97 -37.15
C CYS A 368 12.20 -15.40 -37.29
N GLY A 369 11.22 -15.59 -38.16
CA GLY A 369 10.62 -16.88 -38.44
C GLY A 369 11.62 -17.92 -38.97
N ARG A 370 12.67 -17.49 -39.68
CA ARG A 370 13.68 -18.35 -40.27
C ARG A 370 14.85 -18.70 -39.33
N CYS A 371 15.52 -17.68 -38.77
CA CYS A 371 16.74 -17.91 -37.99
C CYS A 371 16.56 -17.75 -36.48
N ARG A 372 15.34 -17.48 -36.01
CA ARG A 372 14.96 -17.29 -34.61
C ARG A 372 15.67 -16.14 -33.88
N ALA A 373 16.45 -15.31 -34.58
CA ALA A 373 17.09 -14.15 -34.00
C ALA A 373 16.02 -13.15 -33.52
N ILE A 374 16.20 -12.62 -32.31
CA ILE A 374 15.30 -11.61 -31.72
C ILE A 374 15.38 -10.34 -32.58
N ALA A 375 14.22 -9.80 -32.98
CA ALA A 375 14.15 -8.55 -33.71
C ALA A 375 14.48 -7.36 -32.80
N ARG A 376 15.48 -6.58 -33.20
CA ARG A 376 16.02 -5.44 -32.46
C ARG A 376 15.83 -4.13 -33.23
N CYS A 377 15.55 -3.08 -32.50
CA CYS A 377 15.49 -1.73 -33.05
C CYS A 377 16.87 -1.31 -33.63
N ARG A 378 16.86 -0.79 -34.83
CA ARG A 378 18.10 -0.33 -35.52
C ARG A 378 18.71 0.91 -34.88
N SER A 379 17.93 1.66 -34.06
CA SER A 379 18.40 2.91 -33.44
C SER A 379 18.91 2.72 -32.01
N CYS A 380 18.27 1.84 -31.19
CA CYS A 380 18.62 1.71 -29.77
C CYS A 380 18.79 0.26 -29.31
N THR A 381 18.73 -0.71 -30.26
CA THR A 381 18.82 -2.16 -29.99
C THR A 381 17.74 -2.72 -29.06
N GLY A 382 16.72 -1.92 -28.70
CA GLY A 382 15.57 -2.35 -27.88
C GLY A 382 14.72 -3.41 -28.61
N PRO A 383 13.92 -4.22 -27.88
CA PRO A 383 13.08 -5.24 -28.47
C PRO A 383 11.94 -4.60 -29.29
N LEU A 384 11.66 -5.18 -30.46
CA LEU A 384 10.53 -4.79 -31.31
C LEU A 384 9.28 -5.60 -30.92
N SER A 385 8.11 -4.96 -30.94
CA SER A 385 6.80 -5.50 -30.58
C SER A 385 5.75 -5.09 -31.62
N LEU A 386 4.64 -5.86 -31.71
CA LEU A 386 3.43 -5.46 -32.43
C LEU A 386 2.33 -5.09 -31.43
N GLN A 387 1.66 -3.98 -31.67
CA GLN A 387 0.60 -3.50 -30.79
C GLN A 387 -0.78 -4.10 -31.12
N GLY A 388 -0.99 -4.56 -32.35
CA GLY A 388 -2.22 -5.16 -32.81
C GLY A 388 -2.06 -5.88 -34.15
N ALA A 389 -3.09 -6.62 -34.61
CA ALA A 389 -3.09 -7.33 -35.89
C ALA A 389 -2.94 -6.40 -37.11
N GLY A 390 -3.38 -5.13 -37.01
CA GLY A 390 -3.28 -4.11 -38.06
C GLY A 390 -2.15 -3.10 -37.84
N SER A 391 -1.14 -3.42 -37.03
CA SER A 391 -0.03 -2.49 -36.78
C SER A 391 0.73 -2.21 -38.08
N PRO A 392 0.99 -0.94 -38.45
CA PRO A 392 1.70 -0.56 -39.67
C PRO A 392 3.18 -0.95 -39.67
N GLY A 393 3.67 -1.48 -38.56
CA GLY A 393 5.04 -1.92 -38.35
C GLY A 393 5.30 -2.32 -36.91
N ALA A 394 6.51 -2.77 -36.62
CA ALA A 394 6.93 -3.08 -35.27
C ALA A 394 7.37 -1.82 -34.53
N VAL A 395 6.96 -1.70 -33.27
CA VAL A 395 7.30 -0.57 -32.41
C VAL A 395 8.39 -0.99 -31.42
N CYS A 396 9.43 -0.18 -31.30
CA CYS A 396 10.46 -0.40 -30.29
C CYS A 396 9.92 -0.08 -28.90
N ARG A 397 10.06 -1.02 -27.96
CA ARG A 397 9.59 -0.84 -26.57
C ARG A 397 10.41 0.14 -25.75
N TRP A 398 11.62 0.48 -26.19
CA TRP A 398 12.48 1.42 -25.46
C TRP A 398 12.36 2.85 -26.00
N CYS A 399 12.49 3.04 -27.31
CA CYS A 399 12.52 4.40 -27.88
C CYS A 399 11.26 4.80 -28.66
N GLY A 400 10.24 3.91 -28.76
CA GLY A 400 8.97 4.19 -29.43
C GLY A 400 9.04 4.24 -30.97
N ARG A 401 10.20 4.12 -31.59
CA ARG A 401 10.33 4.17 -33.08
C ARG A 401 9.64 2.99 -33.73
N VAL A 402 8.95 3.25 -34.82
CA VAL A 402 8.32 2.25 -35.69
C VAL A 402 9.32 1.76 -36.72
N ASP A 403 9.45 0.45 -36.85
CA ASP A 403 10.16 -0.23 -37.94
C ASP A 403 9.10 -0.81 -38.91
N PRO A 404 8.90 -0.20 -40.08
CA PRO A 404 7.86 -0.64 -41.00
C PRO A 404 8.27 -1.88 -41.83
N THR A 405 9.57 -2.18 -41.92
CA THR A 405 10.08 -3.17 -42.86
C THR A 405 10.23 -4.57 -42.29
N LEU A 406 10.33 -4.70 -40.94
CA LEU A 406 10.46 -5.96 -40.22
C LEU A 406 11.52 -6.95 -40.73
N ARG A 407 12.49 -6.47 -41.49
CA ARG A 407 13.52 -7.32 -42.11
C ARG A 407 14.55 -7.78 -41.10
N CYS A 408 14.83 -9.07 -41.07
CA CYS A 408 15.79 -9.64 -40.15
C CYS A 408 17.22 -9.13 -40.44
N VAL A 409 17.85 -8.50 -39.43
CA VAL A 409 19.22 -7.98 -39.55
C VAL A 409 20.29 -9.09 -39.63
N ARG A 410 19.94 -10.35 -39.22
CA ARG A 410 20.88 -11.45 -39.22
C ARG A 410 20.87 -12.28 -40.51
N CYS A 411 19.72 -12.55 -41.08
CA CYS A 411 19.59 -13.43 -42.24
C CYS A 411 18.90 -12.78 -43.46
N GLY A 412 18.51 -11.51 -43.34
CA GLY A 412 17.85 -10.77 -44.41
C GLY A 412 16.42 -11.19 -44.75
N SER A 413 15.85 -12.17 -44.07
CA SER A 413 14.47 -12.63 -44.28
C SER A 413 13.47 -11.57 -43.82
N ASP A 414 12.37 -11.42 -44.54
CA ASP A 414 11.22 -10.59 -44.18
C ASP A 414 10.36 -11.28 -43.13
#